data_9ed18e4523a2f86b1c1861e3bd994044
#
_entry.id   9ed18e4523a2f86b1c1861e3bd994044
#
_cell.length_a   1.000
_cell.length_b   1.000
_cell.length_c   1.000
_cell.angle_alpha   90.00
_cell.angle_beta   90.00
_cell.angle_gamma   90.00
#
_symmetry.space_group_name_H-M   'P 1'
#
loop_
_entity.id
_entity.type
_entity.pdbx_description
1 polymer ?
#
loop_
_entity_poly.entity_id
_entity_poly.type
_entity_poly.pdbx_seq_one_letter_code
_entity_poly.pdbx_strand_id
1 'polypeptide(L)'
;MRKRIYTFLVSLFLCITINAQNNVITPELQEMLNRKSDELIDINIYFKSQMPTAQLQSLQYRSDSKEVRREIVINELKKFSQQQQESVMSVINAETRSNNVTDVKSHWLVNSINCKASRDVVYQLASHPDVKVMGLNKEDVVTEGYDENDAASSRGTIASHVTHIQAEKVWDLGYTGKGVTVAGLDSGCNLHHVEIQDHLWPGNANAAYNS
;
A
#
# COMPACT_ATOMS: atom_id res chain seq x y z
N MET A 1 -19.96 10.99 -55.34
CA MET A 1 -20.55 10.53 -54.08
C MET A 1 -19.66 9.56 -53.30
N ARG A 2 -19.03 8.52 -53.88
CA ARG A 2 -18.19 7.56 -53.16
C ARG A 2 -17.00 8.15 -52.35
N LYS A 3 -16.29 9.13 -52.87
CA LYS A 3 -15.15 9.74 -52.16
C LYS A 3 -15.54 10.52 -50.87
N ARG A 4 -16.72 11.14 -50.82
CA ARG A 4 -17.20 11.84 -49.60
C ARG A 4 -17.64 10.90 -48.50
N ILE A 5 -18.09 9.68 -48.82
CA ILE A 5 -18.47 8.63 -47.85
C ILE A 5 -17.22 8.08 -47.16
N TYR A 6 -16.12 7.87 -47.88
CA TYR A 6 -14.85 7.40 -47.30
C TYR A 6 -14.24 8.42 -46.32
N THR A 7 -14.32 9.74 -46.66
CA THR A 7 -13.82 10.78 -45.77
C THR A 7 -14.62 10.85 -44.47
N PHE A 8 -15.93 10.64 -44.54
CA PHE A 8 -16.81 10.62 -43.35
C PHE A 8 -16.59 9.36 -42.48
N LEU A 9 -16.38 8.20 -43.10
CA LEU A 9 -16.06 6.94 -42.38
C LEU A 9 -14.69 7.01 -41.73
N VAL A 10 -13.67 7.58 -42.35
CA VAL A 10 -12.33 7.74 -41.76
C VAL A 10 -12.39 8.74 -40.59
N SER A 11 -13.14 9.83 -40.70
CA SER A 11 -13.35 10.80 -39.64
C SER A 11 -14.12 10.21 -38.47
N LEU A 12 -15.14 9.37 -38.73
CA LEU A 12 -15.90 8.67 -37.68
C LEU A 12 -15.05 7.61 -36.97
N PHE A 13 -14.16 6.91 -37.70
CA PHE A 13 -13.25 5.92 -37.10
C PHE A 13 -12.17 6.60 -36.26
N LEU A 14 -11.70 7.78 -36.65
CA LEU A 14 -10.75 8.57 -35.84
C LEU A 14 -11.37 9.08 -34.54
N CYS A 15 -12.67 9.42 -34.53
CA CYS A 15 -13.38 9.85 -33.32
C CYS A 15 -13.64 8.70 -32.33
N ILE A 16 -13.73 7.45 -32.81
CA ILE A 16 -13.97 6.29 -31.93
C ILE A 16 -12.69 5.84 -31.21
N THR A 17 -11.52 6.12 -31.74
CA THR A 17 -10.23 5.77 -31.11
C THR A 17 -9.82 6.71 -29.98
N ILE A 18 -10.48 7.85 -29.79
CA ILE A 18 -10.14 8.84 -28.76
C ILE A 18 -10.77 8.49 -27.39
N ASN A 19 -11.74 7.57 -27.33
CA ASN A 19 -12.43 7.21 -26.09
C ASN A 19 -11.85 6.00 -25.33
N ALA A 20 -10.74 5.43 -25.76
CA ALA A 20 -9.96 4.52 -24.93
C ALA A 20 -8.96 5.33 -24.08
N GLN A 21 -9.43 6.37 -23.37
CA GLN A 21 -8.66 6.97 -22.31
C GLN A 21 -8.51 5.91 -21.23
N ASN A 22 -7.31 5.34 -21.15
CA ASN A 22 -6.87 4.61 -19.98
C ASN A 22 -7.21 5.46 -18.77
N ASN A 23 -8.10 4.97 -17.89
CA ASN A 23 -8.42 5.60 -16.61
C ASN A 23 -7.19 5.48 -15.68
N VAL A 24 -6.08 6.09 -16.09
CA VAL A 24 -4.85 6.11 -15.27
C VAL A 24 -5.07 6.98 -14.04
N ILE A 25 -5.87 8.03 -14.14
CA ILE A 25 -6.23 8.92 -13.03
C ILE A 25 -7.59 8.49 -12.50
N THR A 26 -7.67 8.23 -11.19
CA THR A 26 -8.96 7.91 -10.55
C THR A 26 -9.92 9.09 -10.56
N PRO A 27 -11.26 8.87 -10.52
CA PRO A 27 -12.23 9.96 -10.55
C PRO A 27 -12.01 10.99 -9.43
N GLU A 28 -11.66 10.52 -8.22
CA GLU A 28 -11.42 11.39 -7.05
C GLU A 28 -10.20 12.28 -7.26
N LEU A 29 -9.12 11.73 -7.81
CA LEU A 29 -7.92 12.51 -8.15
C LEU A 29 -8.23 13.49 -9.27
N GLN A 30 -9.02 13.09 -10.28
CA GLN A 30 -9.43 13.97 -11.37
C GLN A 30 -10.28 15.14 -10.84
N GLU A 31 -11.16 14.91 -9.88
CA GLU A 31 -11.94 15.96 -9.23
C GLU A 31 -11.02 16.96 -8.50
N MET A 32 -10.01 16.45 -7.77
CA MET A 32 -9.03 17.31 -7.10
C MET A 32 -8.21 18.13 -8.10
N LEU A 33 -7.80 17.53 -9.20
CA LEU A 33 -7.07 18.21 -10.29
C LEU A 33 -7.91 19.32 -10.96
N ASN A 34 -9.22 19.20 -10.97
CA ASN A 34 -10.10 20.22 -11.54
C ASN A 34 -10.29 21.43 -10.62
N ARG A 35 -9.95 21.32 -9.34
CA ARG A 35 -9.98 22.47 -8.42
C ARG A 35 -8.81 23.40 -8.74
N LYS A 36 -9.08 24.70 -8.82
CA LYS A 36 -8.04 25.71 -9.04
C LYS A 36 -7.27 25.91 -7.73
N SER A 37 -6.22 25.13 -7.52
CA SER A 37 -5.30 25.25 -6.39
C SER A 37 -3.88 25.05 -6.90
N ASP A 38 -2.94 25.82 -6.38
CA ASP A 38 -1.50 25.66 -6.63
C ASP A 38 -0.85 24.71 -5.60
N GLU A 39 -1.65 24.12 -4.72
CA GLU A 39 -1.17 23.19 -3.71
C GLU A 39 -0.73 21.85 -4.34
N LEU A 40 0.32 21.26 -3.76
CA LEU A 40 0.74 19.90 -4.12
C LEU A 40 -0.31 18.89 -3.64
N ILE A 41 -0.64 17.96 -4.52
CA ILE A 41 -1.64 16.93 -4.28
C ILE A 41 -0.93 15.65 -3.83
N ASP A 42 -1.35 15.07 -2.71
CA ASP A 42 -0.82 13.81 -2.20
C ASP A 42 -1.41 12.64 -3.00
N ILE A 43 -0.54 11.90 -3.69
CA ILE A 43 -0.92 10.86 -4.66
C ILE A 43 -0.19 9.55 -4.43
N ASN A 44 -0.87 8.46 -4.79
CA ASN A 44 -0.30 7.13 -4.95
C ASN A 44 -0.17 6.81 -6.43
N ILE A 45 0.99 6.28 -6.84
CA ILE A 45 1.32 5.86 -8.20
C ILE A 45 1.54 4.35 -8.17
N TYR A 46 0.68 3.59 -8.86
CA TYR A 46 0.81 2.14 -9.00
C TYR A 46 1.34 1.77 -10.38
N PHE A 47 2.27 0.84 -10.42
CA PHE A 47 2.92 0.40 -11.65
C PHE A 47 2.19 -0.76 -12.32
N LYS A 48 2.29 -0.85 -13.67
CA LYS A 48 1.75 -1.97 -14.46
C LYS A 48 2.46 -3.27 -14.12
N SER A 49 3.77 -3.22 -13.96
CA SER A 49 4.58 -4.37 -13.59
C SER A 49 4.49 -4.67 -12.11
N GLN A 50 4.10 -5.88 -11.77
CA GLN A 50 4.17 -6.46 -10.44
C GLN A 50 4.95 -7.77 -10.53
N MET A 51 5.67 -8.15 -9.46
CA MET A 51 6.41 -9.40 -9.48
C MET A 51 5.45 -10.59 -9.65
N PRO A 52 5.66 -11.45 -10.66
CA PRO A 52 4.77 -12.58 -10.91
C PRO A 52 4.72 -13.53 -9.71
N THR A 53 3.52 -13.99 -9.35
CA THR A 53 3.32 -14.91 -8.21
C THR A 53 4.14 -16.20 -8.38
N ALA A 54 4.26 -16.73 -9.59
CA ALA A 54 5.08 -17.92 -9.87
C ALA A 54 6.56 -17.68 -9.54
N GLN A 55 7.08 -16.49 -9.82
CA GLN A 55 8.45 -16.13 -9.47
C GLN A 55 8.62 -16.06 -7.94
N LEU A 56 7.70 -15.42 -7.23
CA LEU A 56 7.69 -15.37 -5.75
C LEU A 56 7.66 -16.77 -5.14
N GLN A 57 6.80 -17.65 -5.66
CA GLN A 57 6.72 -19.03 -5.21
C GLN A 57 8.04 -19.79 -5.43
N SER A 58 8.72 -19.58 -6.57
CA SER A 58 10.00 -20.23 -6.84
C SER A 58 11.12 -19.83 -5.86
N LEU A 59 11.04 -18.62 -5.30
CA LEU A 59 12.02 -18.13 -4.32
C LEU A 59 11.94 -18.89 -3.00
N GLN A 60 10.77 -19.43 -2.64
CA GLN A 60 10.55 -20.17 -1.40
C GLN A 60 11.34 -21.48 -1.31
N TYR A 61 11.73 -22.04 -2.45
CA TYR A 61 12.47 -23.30 -2.54
C TYR A 61 13.98 -23.14 -2.61
N ARG A 62 14.51 -21.89 -2.52
CA ARG A 62 15.95 -21.63 -2.64
C ARG A 62 16.77 -21.92 -1.40
N SER A 63 16.12 -22.22 -0.27
CA SER A 63 16.80 -22.58 0.99
C SER A 63 15.87 -23.35 1.91
N ASP A 64 16.42 -24.20 2.76
CA ASP A 64 15.69 -24.90 3.82
C ASP A 64 15.47 -23.99 5.04
N SER A 65 16.35 -23.00 5.27
CA SER A 65 16.19 -22.02 6.34
C SER A 65 15.09 -21.00 6.04
N LYS A 66 14.16 -20.84 6.97
CA LYS A 66 13.07 -19.86 6.87
C LYS A 66 13.59 -18.42 6.80
N GLU A 67 14.62 -18.12 7.57
CA GLU A 67 15.26 -16.81 7.65
C GLU A 67 15.91 -16.45 6.33
N VAL A 68 16.68 -17.37 5.76
CA VAL A 68 17.35 -17.18 4.46
C VAL A 68 16.33 -17.03 3.33
N ARG A 69 15.25 -17.84 3.33
CA ARG A 69 14.16 -17.69 2.34
C ARG A 69 13.51 -16.30 2.40
N ARG A 70 13.23 -15.82 3.62
CA ARG A 70 12.65 -14.50 3.83
C ARG A 70 13.55 -13.40 3.28
N GLU A 71 14.84 -13.48 3.56
CA GLU A 71 15.82 -12.51 3.07
C GLU A 71 15.92 -12.50 1.54
N ILE A 72 15.96 -13.69 0.92
CA ILE A 72 15.94 -13.83 -0.55
C ILE A 72 14.72 -13.15 -1.13
N VAL A 73 13.52 -13.44 -0.62
CA VAL A 73 12.26 -12.85 -1.13
C VAL A 73 12.27 -11.33 -0.99
N ILE A 74 12.66 -10.80 0.17
CA ILE A 74 12.73 -9.34 0.41
C ILE A 74 13.70 -8.67 -0.56
N ASN A 75 14.89 -9.24 -0.74
CA ASN A 75 15.90 -8.65 -1.60
C ASN A 75 15.49 -8.67 -3.08
N GLU A 76 14.87 -9.75 -3.55
CA GLU A 76 14.38 -9.84 -4.91
C GLU A 76 13.20 -8.87 -5.16
N LEU A 77 12.28 -8.70 -4.21
CA LEU A 77 11.21 -7.71 -4.31
C LEU A 77 11.73 -6.28 -4.34
N LYS A 78 12.70 -5.95 -3.49
CA LYS A 78 13.34 -4.63 -3.49
C LYS A 78 14.06 -4.34 -4.80
N LYS A 79 14.82 -5.31 -5.31
CA LYS A 79 15.51 -5.20 -6.59
C LYS A 79 14.53 -5.02 -7.75
N PHE A 80 13.47 -5.83 -7.80
CA PHE A 80 12.41 -5.72 -8.79
C PHE A 80 11.78 -4.33 -8.77
N SER A 81 11.32 -3.88 -7.59
CA SER A 81 10.69 -2.57 -7.42
C SER A 81 11.63 -1.43 -7.85
N GLN A 82 12.90 -1.46 -7.45
CA GLN A 82 13.88 -0.45 -7.84
C GLN A 82 14.02 -0.35 -9.36
N GLN A 83 14.12 -1.48 -10.05
CA GLN A 83 14.23 -1.53 -11.51
C GLN A 83 12.98 -1.01 -12.21
N GLN A 84 11.78 -1.39 -11.71
CA GLN A 84 10.53 -0.98 -12.32
C GLN A 84 10.17 0.49 -12.07
N GLN A 85 10.66 1.06 -10.99
CA GLN A 85 10.39 2.46 -10.62
C GLN A 85 11.41 3.44 -11.23
N GLU A 86 12.52 2.98 -11.75
CA GLU A 86 13.67 3.81 -12.15
C GLU A 86 13.29 4.94 -13.12
N SER A 87 12.49 4.61 -14.14
CA SER A 87 12.05 5.56 -15.17
C SER A 87 11.17 6.68 -14.59
N VAL A 88 10.20 6.30 -13.76
CA VAL A 88 9.28 7.24 -13.09
C VAL A 88 10.01 8.04 -12.02
N MET A 89 10.90 7.40 -11.26
CA MET A 89 11.74 8.08 -10.26
C MET A 89 12.67 9.13 -10.90
N SER A 90 13.12 8.91 -12.12
CA SER A 90 13.90 9.90 -12.86
C SER A 90 13.11 11.20 -13.10
N VAL A 91 11.84 11.08 -13.50
CA VAL A 91 10.94 12.23 -13.65
C VAL A 91 10.70 12.91 -12.31
N ILE A 92 10.35 12.14 -11.28
CA ILE A 92 10.09 12.64 -9.93
C ILE A 92 11.30 13.40 -9.38
N ASN A 93 12.50 12.85 -9.52
CA ASN A 93 13.73 13.49 -9.03
C ASN A 93 14.06 14.79 -9.79
N ALA A 94 13.73 14.89 -11.06
CA ALA A 94 13.88 16.13 -11.81
C ALA A 94 12.93 17.21 -11.27
N GLU A 95 11.68 16.87 -11.04
CA GLU A 95 10.63 17.76 -10.56
C GLU A 95 10.79 18.14 -9.07
N THR A 96 11.42 17.29 -8.27
CA THR A 96 11.78 17.61 -6.87
C THR A 96 12.74 18.78 -6.79
N ARG A 97 13.65 18.91 -7.76
CA ARG A 97 14.60 20.05 -7.82
C ARG A 97 13.91 21.40 -8.07
N SER A 98 12.73 21.36 -8.67
CA SER A 98 11.89 22.54 -8.96
C SER A 98 10.81 22.76 -7.90
N ASN A 99 10.81 22.00 -6.80
CA ASN A 99 9.78 21.99 -5.76
C ASN A 99 8.37 21.63 -6.26
N ASN A 100 8.26 21.01 -7.43
CA ASN A 100 6.99 20.52 -7.99
C ASN A 100 6.59 19.16 -7.41
N VAL A 101 7.53 18.47 -6.73
CA VAL A 101 7.30 17.20 -6.04
C VAL A 101 7.99 17.21 -4.68
N THR A 102 7.32 16.71 -3.65
CA THR A 102 7.84 16.54 -2.28
C THR A 102 7.39 15.21 -1.69
N ASP A 103 7.88 14.88 -0.49
CA ASP A 103 7.44 13.74 0.33
C ASP A 103 7.45 12.38 -0.40
N VAL A 104 8.48 12.14 -1.21
CA VAL A 104 8.57 10.93 -2.05
C VAL A 104 8.89 9.70 -1.20
N LYS A 105 8.02 8.69 -1.27
CA LYS A 105 8.16 7.40 -0.61
C LYS A 105 8.00 6.26 -1.63
N SER A 106 9.01 5.43 -1.76
CA SER A 106 8.96 4.22 -2.59
C SER A 106 8.54 3.01 -1.76
N HIS A 107 7.57 2.25 -2.24
CA HIS A 107 7.04 1.05 -1.62
C HIS A 107 7.40 -0.18 -2.45
N TRP A 108 8.38 -0.94 -1.96
CA TRP A 108 8.92 -2.09 -2.67
C TRP A 108 7.98 -3.31 -2.67
N LEU A 109 7.15 -3.47 -1.65
CA LEU A 109 6.28 -4.64 -1.49
C LEU A 109 5.14 -4.66 -2.52
N VAL A 110 4.52 -3.51 -2.75
CA VAL A 110 3.38 -3.35 -3.68
C VAL A 110 3.78 -2.65 -4.98
N ASN A 111 5.07 -2.43 -5.17
CA ASN A 111 5.63 -1.69 -6.31
C ASN A 111 4.83 -0.42 -6.63
N SER A 112 4.86 0.53 -5.72
CA SER A 112 4.18 1.83 -5.84
C SER A 112 5.06 2.96 -5.31
N ILE A 113 4.72 4.19 -5.68
CA ILE A 113 5.33 5.41 -5.15
C ILE A 113 4.22 6.30 -4.60
N ASN A 114 4.46 6.86 -3.44
CA ASN A 114 3.66 7.94 -2.88
C ASN A 114 4.48 9.24 -2.93
N CYS A 115 3.84 10.35 -3.29
CA CYS A 115 4.46 11.68 -3.24
C CYS A 115 3.38 12.77 -3.28
N LYS A 116 3.78 13.98 -2.89
CA LYS A 116 2.99 15.18 -3.18
C LYS A 116 3.51 15.81 -4.46
N ALA A 117 2.63 16.06 -5.44
CA ALA A 117 3.00 16.56 -6.76
C ALA A 117 2.08 17.70 -7.22
N SER A 118 2.64 18.60 -8.02
CA SER A 118 1.87 19.63 -8.71
C SER A 118 0.99 19.00 -9.78
N ARG A 119 -0.08 19.72 -10.16
CA ARG A 119 -1.02 19.28 -11.21
C ARG A 119 -0.33 18.85 -12.49
N ASP A 120 0.61 19.66 -12.99
CA ASP A 120 1.28 19.42 -14.27
C ASP A 120 2.12 18.13 -14.19
N VAL A 121 2.79 17.89 -13.07
CA VAL A 121 3.55 16.67 -12.83
C VAL A 121 2.62 15.45 -12.75
N VAL A 122 1.44 15.58 -12.14
CA VAL A 122 0.45 14.48 -12.12
C VAL A 122 0.06 14.09 -13.54
N TYR A 123 -0.23 15.04 -14.44
CA TYR A 123 -0.53 14.72 -15.84
C TYR A 123 0.67 14.15 -16.60
N GLN A 124 1.87 14.65 -16.33
CA GLN A 124 3.10 14.10 -16.91
C GLN A 124 3.29 12.65 -16.51
N LEU A 125 3.16 12.32 -15.21
CA LEU A 125 3.28 10.97 -14.67
C LEU A 125 2.16 10.04 -15.17
N ALA A 126 0.93 10.57 -15.32
CA ALA A 126 -0.18 9.80 -15.87
C ALA A 126 0.03 9.39 -17.34
N SER A 127 0.85 10.14 -18.07
CA SER A 127 1.22 9.82 -19.47
C SER A 127 2.37 8.81 -19.56
N HIS A 128 2.98 8.43 -18.43
CA HIS A 128 4.13 7.53 -18.42
C HIS A 128 3.70 6.09 -18.72
N PRO A 129 4.41 5.36 -19.63
CA PRO A 129 4.00 4.03 -20.07
C PRO A 129 3.96 2.98 -18.95
N ASP A 130 4.77 3.12 -17.90
CA ASP A 130 4.88 2.17 -16.81
C ASP A 130 3.83 2.39 -15.70
N VAL A 131 3.14 3.53 -15.71
CA VAL A 131 2.11 3.84 -14.73
C VAL A 131 0.80 3.15 -15.08
N LYS A 132 0.23 2.42 -14.12
CA LYS A 132 -1.04 1.71 -14.25
C LYS A 132 -2.21 2.59 -13.85
N VAL A 133 -2.14 3.13 -12.64
CA VAL A 133 -3.19 3.96 -12.06
C VAL A 133 -2.60 4.89 -11.01
N MET A 134 -3.17 6.07 -10.90
CA MET A 134 -2.86 7.08 -9.90
C MET A 134 -4.13 7.48 -9.16
N GLY A 135 -4.05 7.58 -7.85
CA GLY A 135 -5.15 7.99 -6.98
C GLY A 135 -4.68 8.93 -5.88
N LEU A 136 -5.61 9.53 -5.17
CA LEU A 136 -5.30 10.29 -3.97
C LEU A 136 -4.71 9.36 -2.90
N ASN A 137 -3.71 9.83 -2.19
CA ASN A 137 -3.28 9.21 -0.94
C ASN A 137 -4.17 9.77 0.17
N LYS A 138 -5.23 9.03 0.49
CA LYS A 138 -6.10 9.36 1.62
C LYS A 138 -5.68 8.51 2.81
N GLU A 139 -5.39 9.15 3.90
CA GLU A 139 -5.37 8.49 5.21
C GLU A 139 -6.83 8.34 5.67
N ASP A 140 -7.56 7.38 5.11
CA ASP A 140 -8.83 6.96 5.67
C ASP A 140 -8.53 6.13 6.93
N VAL A 141 -8.03 6.76 7.98
CA VAL A 141 -7.99 6.16 9.30
C VAL A 141 -9.43 6.17 9.82
N VAL A 142 -10.14 5.09 9.62
CA VAL A 142 -11.38 4.82 10.34
C VAL A 142 -10.96 4.50 11.78
N THR A 143 -10.85 5.51 12.61
CA THR A 143 -10.81 5.32 14.05
C THR A 143 -12.23 4.97 14.47
N GLU A 144 -12.52 3.69 14.60
CA GLU A 144 -13.66 3.28 15.42
C GLU A 144 -13.40 3.86 16.81
N GLY A 145 -14.36 4.68 17.29
CA GLY A 145 -14.22 5.35 18.57
C GLY A 145 -13.99 4.31 19.67
N TYR A 146 -12.85 4.40 20.32
CA TYR A 146 -12.55 3.60 21.51
C TYR A 146 -13.49 4.06 22.63
N ASP A 147 -14.38 3.19 23.10
CA ASP A 147 -15.18 3.46 24.29
C ASP A 147 -14.32 3.16 25.52
N GLU A 148 -13.90 4.23 26.23
CA GLU A 148 -13.12 4.10 27.46
C GLU A 148 -13.82 3.26 28.55
N ASN A 149 -15.12 3.03 28.41
CA ASN A 149 -15.90 2.23 29.35
C ASN A 149 -15.71 0.72 29.17
N ASP A 150 -15.17 0.27 28.03
CA ASP A 150 -14.83 -1.15 27.82
C ASP A 150 -13.54 -1.60 28.57
N ALA A 151 -12.80 -0.67 29.14
CA ALA A 151 -11.56 -0.92 29.88
C ALA A 151 -11.79 -1.62 31.26
N ALA A 152 -13.01 -1.84 31.67
CA ALA A 152 -13.36 -2.44 32.95
C ALA A 152 -13.59 -3.97 32.89
N SER A 153 -12.85 -4.70 32.06
CA SER A 153 -12.85 -6.15 32.17
C SER A 153 -12.05 -6.55 33.42
N SER A 154 -12.76 -7.10 34.39
CA SER A 154 -12.24 -7.58 35.66
C SER A 154 -11.03 -8.49 35.45
N ARG A 155 -9.86 -8.10 35.99
CA ARG A 155 -8.71 -9.00 36.11
C ARG A 155 -9.18 -10.30 36.77
N GLY A 156 -9.01 -11.41 36.08
CA GLY A 156 -9.20 -12.73 36.64
C GLY A 156 -10.37 -13.58 36.10
N THR A 157 -11.15 -13.05 35.15
CA THR A 157 -12.20 -13.86 34.50
C THR A 157 -11.81 -14.15 33.05
N ILE A 158 -11.70 -15.43 32.70
CA ILE A 158 -11.46 -15.83 31.31
C ILE A 158 -12.66 -15.40 30.47
N ALA A 159 -12.42 -14.62 29.42
CA ALA A 159 -13.48 -14.12 28.55
C ALA A 159 -14.25 -15.28 27.88
N SER A 160 -15.56 -15.14 27.73
CA SER A 160 -16.43 -16.21 27.23
C SER A 160 -16.04 -16.74 25.85
N HIS A 161 -15.49 -15.90 24.98
CA HIS A 161 -15.01 -16.33 23.66
C HIS A 161 -13.76 -17.22 23.76
N VAL A 162 -12.89 -17.03 24.76
CA VAL A 162 -11.73 -17.88 25.03
C VAL A 162 -12.18 -19.26 25.52
N THR A 163 -13.13 -19.30 26.44
CA THR A 163 -13.75 -20.55 26.91
C THR A 163 -14.51 -21.27 25.77
N HIS A 164 -15.18 -20.50 24.89
CA HIS A 164 -15.89 -21.08 23.75
C HIS A 164 -14.99 -21.85 22.80
N ILE A 165 -13.76 -21.38 22.55
CA ILE A 165 -12.76 -22.09 21.75
C ILE A 165 -11.99 -23.15 22.54
N GLN A 166 -12.33 -23.35 23.80
CA GLN A 166 -11.71 -24.35 24.73
C GLN A 166 -10.20 -24.14 24.90
N ALA A 167 -9.74 -22.90 24.91
CA ALA A 167 -8.30 -22.58 25.04
C ALA A 167 -7.71 -23.14 26.35
N GLU A 168 -8.49 -23.22 27.45
CA GLU A 168 -8.08 -23.76 28.73
C GLU A 168 -7.62 -25.21 28.60
N LYS A 169 -8.32 -26.03 27.78
CA LYS A 169 -7.92 -27.42 27.55
C LYS A 169 -6.55 -27.55 26.87
N VAL A 170 -6.20 -26.57 26.03
CA VAL A 170 -4.90 -26.54 25.36
C VAL A 170 -3.82 -26.12 26.35
N TRP A 171 -4.12 -25.17 27.24
CA TRP A 171 -3.22 -24.74 28.31
C TRP A 171 -2.94 -25.88 29.30
N ASP A 172 -3.95 -26.69 29.69
CA ASP A 172 -3.81 -27.85 30.53
C ASP A 172 -2.86 -28.93 29.95
N LEU A 173 -2.75 -28.95 28.61
CA LEU A 173 -1.76 -29.79 27.91
C LEU A 173 -0.35 -29.17 27.85
N GLY A 174 -0.16 -27.96 28.44
CA GLY A 174 1.13 -27.26 28.50
C GLY A 174 1.42 -26.33 27.32
N TYR A 175 0.50 -26.17 26.38
CA TYR A 175 0.66 -25.28 25.25
C TYR A 175 0.16 -23.86 25.59
N THR A 176 1.06 -23.01 26.04
CA THR A 176 0.73 -21.64 26.47
C THR A 176 1.11 -20.55 25.47
N GLY A 177 1.67 -20.92 24.31
CA GLY A 177 2.21 -19.96 23.34
C GLY A 177 3.55 -19.35 23.74
N LYS A 178 4.19 -19.82 24.81
CA LYS A 178 5.49 -19.30 25.27
C LYS A 178 6.54 -19.37 24.16
N GLY A 179 7.18 -18.25 23.87
CA GLY A 179 8.20 -18.11 22.80
C GLY A 179 7.62 -17.90 21.40
N VAL A 180 6.30 -17.80 21.24
CA VAL A 180 5.63 -17.50 19.98
C VAL A 180 5.34 -16.00 19.91
N THR A 181 5.75 -15.35 18.81
CA THR A 181 5.39 -13.96 18.52
C THR A 181 4.18 -13.94 17.58
N VAL A 182 3.13 -13.23 17.98
CA VAL A 182 1.92 -13.03 17.18
C VAL A 182 1.90 -11.55 16.73
N ALA A 183 1.55 -11.30 15.48
CA ALA A 183 1.36 -9.95 14.95
C ALA A 183 -0.07 -9.79 14.47
N GLY A 184 -0.71 -8.71 14.86
CA GLY A 184 -1.97 -8.23 14.29
C GLY A 184 -1.70 -7.17 13.22
N LEU A 185 -2.48 -7.19 12.15
CA LEU A 185 -2.54 -6.10 11.16
C LEU A 185 -3.90 -5.44 11.33
N ASP A 186 -3.89 -4.29 11.98
CA ASP A 186 -5.09 -3.56 12.39
C ASP A 186 -4.83 -2.06 12.35
N SER A 187 -5.86 -1.24 12.57
CA SER A 187 -5.76 0.22 12.70
C SER A 187 -4.94 0.67 13.91
N GLY A 188 -4.75 -0.20 14.90
CA GLY A 188 -3.95 0.03 16.09
C GLY A 188 -4.34 -0.88 17.26
N CYS A 189 -3.61 -0.78 18.36
CA CYS A 189 -3.97 -1.41 19.62
C CYS A 189 -3.54 -0.52 20.80
N ASN A 190 -4.26 -0.62 21.92
CA ASN A 190 -3.88 0.08 23.14
C ASN A 190 -2.70 -0.63 23.79
N LEU A 191 -1.48 -0.13 23.57
CA LEU A 191 -0.24 -0.70 24.12
C LEU A 191 -0.16 -0.60 25.64
N HIS A 192 -0.97 0.25 26.27
CA HIS A 192 -1.03 0.41 27.73
C HIS A 192 -2.11 -0.47 28.38
N HIS A 193 -2.83 -1.28 27.57
CA HIS A 193 -3.81 -2.20 28.12
C HIS A 193 -3.12 -3.24 29.01
N VAL A 194 -3.68 -3.45 30.20
CA VAL A 194 -3.07 -4.28 31.27
C VAL A 194 -2.77 -5.73 30.86
N GLU A 195 -3.53 -6.28 29.90
CA GLU A 195 -3.36 -7.63 29.37
C GLU A 195 -2.35 -7.71 28.22
N ILE A 196 -1.91 -6.56 27.67
CA ILE A 196 -1.03 -6.51 26.50
C ILE A 196 0.36 -5.99 26.86
N GLN A 197 0.44 -4.98 27.73
CA GLN A 197 1.68 -4.22 28.00
C GLN A 197 2.87 -5.10 28.39
N ASP A 198 2.64 -6.17 29.19
CA ASP A 198 3.67 -7.08 29.67
C ASP A 198 4.05 -8.16 28.62
N HIS A 199 3.30 -8.23 27.52
CA HIS A 199 3.47 -9.22 26.45
C HIS A 199 3.93 -8.61 25.14
N LEU A 200 4.18 -7.30 25.12
CA LEU A 200 4.68 -6.62 23.92
C LEU A 200 6.03 -7.21 23.49
N TRP A 201 6.14 -7.52 22.20
CA TRP A 201 7.41 -7.95 21.65
C TRP A 201 8.46 -6.84 21.82
N PRO A 202 9.58 -7.11 22.50
CA PRO A 202 10.58 -6.08 22.79
C PRO A 202 11.33 -5.57 21.56
N GLY A 203 11.02 -6.06 20.35
CA GLY A 203 11.51 -5.64 19.02
C GLY A 203 12.48 -4.48 19.03
N ASN A 204 13.02 -4.03 17.95
CA ASN A 204 13.92 -2.88 17.96
C ASN A 204 13.29 -1.70 18.71
N ALA A 205 13.89 -1.31 19.84
CA ALA A 205 13.45 -0.22 20.72
C ALA A 205 13.34 1.16 20.01
N ASN A 206 13.68 1.22 18.72
CA ASN A 206 13.61 2.39 17.85
C ASN A 206 12.36 2.39 16.94
N ALA A 207 11.46 1.42 17.01
CA ALA A 207 10.15 1.56 16.41
C ALA A 207 9.36 2.52 17.32
N ALA A 208 9.47 3.82 17.05
CA ALA A 208 8.59 4.81 17.63
C ALA A 208 7.16 4.43 17.19
N TYR A 209 6.39 3.90 18.12
CA TYR A 209 4.94 3.79 17.99
C TYR A 209 4.40 5.21 18.10
N ASN A 210 4.37 5.91 16.98
CA ASN A 210 3.63 7.15 16.88
C ASN A 210 2.16 6.76 16.73
N SER A 211 1.44 6.85 17.84
CA SER A 211 -0.02 6.94 17.88
C SER A 211 -0.48 8.25 17.26
#